data_2cd51275253866ca6d26725c52b25596
#
_entry.id   2cd51275253866ca6d26725c52b25596
#
_cell.length_a   1.000
_cell.length_b   1.000
_cell.length_c   1.000
_cell.angle_alpha   90.00
_cell.angle_beta   90.00
_cell.angle_gamma   90.00
#
_symmetry.space_group_name_H-M   'P 1'
#
loop_
_entity.id
_entity.type
_entity.pdbx_description
1 polymer ?
#
loop_
_entity_poly.entity_id
_entity_poly.type
_entity_poly.pdbx_seq_one_letter_code
_entity_poly.pdbx_strand_id
1 'polypeptide(L)'
;MRTALRAIAIAACLPYIGLKAAWIAGSHLGIPEGSELREPGERTAMIAVNAVSVVMDAAVVVLALLLTRPWGRRVPAWLLAPPVWCACGLLAPIMTGFPAQLAAGALGFTKTAQQDDEHGAFLADWVFGVVYGGFIVQGLALGALFVLYARDRWGGLWRGRLADLPADGPTRPAQRLTAVVATVL
;
A
#
# COMPACT_ATOMS: atom_id res chain seq x y z
N MET A 1 15.21 -13.41 7.54
CA MET A 1 14.89 -12.13 6.86
C MET A 1 13.45 -12.09 6.34
N ARG A 2 12.97 -12.98 5.47
CA ARG A 2 11.59 -12.96 4.92
C ARG A 2 10.50 -13.06 5.98
N THR A 3 10.69 -13.93 6.98
CA THR A 3 9.72 -14.07 8.08
C THR A 3 9.61 -12.78 8.90
N ALA A 4 10.73 -12.11 9.16
CA ALA A 4 10.73 -10.83 9.86
C ALA A 4 10.05 -9.73 9.04
N LEU A 5 10.39 -9.59 7.75
CA LEU A 5 9.75 -8.62 6.86
C LEU A 5 8.23 -8.84 6.75
N ARG A 6 7.80 -10.11 6.65
CA ARG A 6 6.37 -10.46 6.66
C ARG A 6 5.72 -10.03 7.98
N ALA A 7 6.33 -10.36 9.11
CA ALA A 7 5.81 -9.99 10.42
C ALA A 7 5.70 -8.47 10.56
N ILE A 8 6.70 -7.71 10.10
CA ILE A 8 6.70 -6.25 10.09
C ILE A 8 5.56 -5.72 9.21
N ALA A 9 5.41 -6.23 7.97
CA ALA A 9 4.35 -5.80 7.06
C ALA A 9 2.96 -6.03 7.66
N ILE A 10 2.73 -7.19 8.30
CA ILE A 10 1.44 -7.51 8.94
C ILE A 10 1.24 -6.67 10.21
N ALA A 11 2.27 -6.54 11.06
CA ALA A 11 2.18 -5.76 12.29
C ALA A 11 1.90 -4.27 12.01
N ALA A 12 2.44 -3.74 10.92
CA ALA A 12 2.20 -2.35 10.50
C ALA A 12 0.74 -2.07 10.10
N CYS A 13 -0.03 -3.10 9.70
CA CYS A 13 -1.46 -2.97 9.42
C CYS A 13 -2.31 -2.89 10.69
N LEU A 14 -1.87 -3.49 11.80
CA LEU A 14 -2.71 -3.69 12.99
C LEU A 14 -3.23 -2.39 13.62
N PRO A 15 -2.42 -1.33 13.82
CA PRO A 15 -2.90 -0.08 14.38
C PRO A 15 -4.01 0.55 13.53
N TYR A 16 -3.83 0.53 12.21
CA TYR A 16 -4.79 1.08 11.28
C TYR A 16 -6.10 0.28 11.25
N ILE A 17 -6.01 -1.04 11.15
CA ILE A 17 -7.17 -1.94 11.22
C ILE A 17 -7.90 -1.76 12.56
N GLY A 18 -7.16 -1.63 13.66
CA GLY A 18 -7.72 -1.40 14.98
C GLY A 18 -8.52 -0.09 15.07
N LEU A 19 -7.97 1.01 14.55
CA LEU A 19 -8.67 2.30 14.46
C LEU A 19 -9.95 2.18 13.61
N LYS A 20 -9.85 1.58 12.43
CA LYS A 20 -11.00 1.40 11.53
C LYS A 20 -12.10 0.54 12.16
N ALA A 21 -11.72 -0.55 12.83
CA ALA A 21 -12.67 -1.40 13.55
C ALA A 21 -13.34 -0.64 14.70
N ALA A 22 -12.59 0.18 15.45
CA ALA A 22 -13.13 1.01 16.51
C ALA A 22 -14.15 2.04 15.97
N TRP A 23 -13.85 2.69 14.84
CA TRP A 23 -14.74 3.65 14.20
C TRP A 23 -16.02 2.99 13.64
N ILE A 24 -15.90 1.81 13.04
CA ILE A 24 -17.06 1.00 12.59
C ILE A 24 -17.94 0.64 13.78
N ALA A 25 -17.33 0.32 14.93
CA ALA A 25 -18.04 0.01 16.19
C ALA A 25 -18.66 1.25 16.86
N GLY A 26 -18.45 2.46 16.31
CA GLY A 26 -19.02 3.71 16.84
C GLY A 26 -18.11 4.45 17.83
N SER A 27 -16.83 4.06 17.95
CA SER A 27 -15.86 4.83 18.73
C SER A 27 -15.46 6.11 17.99
N HIS A 28 -15.25 7.18 18.74
CA HIS A 28 -14.74 8.45 18.23
C HIS A 28 -13.25 8.66 18.56
N LEU A 29 -12.50 7.57 18.76
CA LEU A 29 -11.07 7.63 19.09
C LEU A 29 -10.29 8.38 17.99
N GLY A 30 -9.63 9.48 18.39
CA GLY A 30 -8.87 10.30 17.45
C GLY A 30 -9.72 11.19 16.52
N ILE A 31 -11.04 11.27 16.73
CA ILE A 31 -11.95 12.19 16.04
C ILE A 31 -12.27 13.34 17.01
N PRO A 32 -11.81 14.58 16.73
CA PRO A 32 -12.06 15.74 17.60
C PRO A 32 -13.55 16.06 17.77
N GLU A 33 -13.89 16.75 18.86
CA GLU A 33 -15.21 17.36 19.03
C GLU A 33 -15.36 18.50 18.01
N GLY A 34 -16.44 18.48 17.23
CA GLY A 34 -16.64 19.44 16.14
C GLY A 34 -16.22 18.95 14.75
N SER A 35 -15.62 17.75 14.64
CA SER A 35 -15.38 17.13 13.34
C SER A 35 -16.70 16.70 12.68
N GLU A 36 -16.84 16.98 11.38
CA GLU A 36 -17.98 16.56 10.54
C GLU A 36 -18.21 15.04 10.60
N LEU A 37 -17.16 14.25 10.87
CA LEU A 37 -17.26 12.79 11.02
C LEU A 37 -18.12 12.35 12.21
N ARG A 38 -18.47 13.25 13.13
CA ARG A 38 -19.37 12.96 14.26
C ARG A 38 -20.82 13.22 13.95
N GLU A 39 -21.14 13.80 12.81
CA GLU A 39 -22.50 14.08 12.42
C GLU A 39 -23.30 12.80 12.16
N PRO A 40 -24.55 12.68 12.65
CA PRO A 40 -25.36 11.46 12.51
C PRO A 40 -25.62 11.08 11.06
N GLY A 41 -25.64 12.04 10.13
CA GLY A 41 -25.85 11.82 8.69
C GLY A 41 -24.69 11.09 8.01
N GLU A 42 -23.46 11.24 8.50
CA GLU A 42 -22.23 10.70 7.89
C GLU A 42 -21.90 9.28 8.34
N ARG A 43 -22.61 8.73 9.31
CA ARG A 43 -22.30 7.42 9.91
C ARG A 43 -22.26 6.29 8.88
N THR A 44 -23.20 6.24 7.95
CA THR A 44 -23.26 5.18 6.93
C THR A 44 -22.09 5.27 5.96
N ALA A 45 -21.78 6.48 5.50
CA ALA A 45 -20.63 6.73 4.63
C ALA A 45 -19.32 6.37 5.35
N MET A 46 -19.18 6.76 6.60
CA MET A 46 -18.01 6.44 7.43
C MET A 46 -17.83 4.94 7.60
N ILE A 47 -18.89 4.17 7.89
CA ILE A 47 -18.83 2.70 7.98
C ILE A 47 -18.39 2.10 6.65
N ALA A 48 -18.98 2.54 5.53
CA ALA A 48 -18.66 2.00 4.21
C ALA A 48 -17.19 2.26 3.83
N VAL A 49 -16.71 3.49 3.97
CA VAL A 49 -15.30 3.86 3.66
C VAL A 49 -14.32 3.11 4.55
N ASN A 50 -14.61 2.99 5.84
CA ASN A 50 -13.77 2.25 6.77
C ASN A 50 -13.76 0.74 6.47
N ALA A 51 -14.90 0.15 6.10
CA ALA A 51 -14.98 -1.25 5.70
C ALA A 51 -14.16 -1.54 4.44
N VAL A 52 -14.25 -0.67 3.42
CA VAL A 52 -13.40 -0.78 2.22
C VAL A 52 -11.92 -0.71 2.59
N SER A 53 -11.53 0.21 3.47
CA SER A 53 -10.15 0.33 3.93
C SER A 53 -9.65 -0.93 4.64
N VAL A 54 -10.48 -1.56 5.50
CA VAL A 54 -10.15 -2.83 6.16
C VAL A 54 -9.97 -3.96 5.15
N VAL A 55 -10.81 -4.02 4.11
CA VAL A 55 -10.67 -5.02 3.02
C VAL A 55 -9.36 -4.81 2.27
N MET A 56 -8.98 -3.56 1.99
CA MET A 56 -7.70 -3.24 1.34
C MET A 56 -6.50 -3.68 2.19
N ASP A 57 -6.53 -3.44 3.49
CA ASP A 57 -5.46 -3.90 4.39
C ASP A 57 -5.43 -5.42 4.53
N ALA A 58 -6.58 -6.08 4.55
CA ALA A 58 -6.64 -7.54 4.49
C ALA A 58 -6.00 -8.08 3.19
N ALA A 59 -6.21 -7.41 2.05
CA ALA A 59 -5.55 -7.75 0.79
C ALA A 59 -4.02 -7.59 0.88
N VAL A 60 -3.53 -6.58 1.60
CA VAL A 60 -2.09 -6.41 1.87
C VAL A 60 -1.53 -7.57 2.70
N VAL A 61 -2.24 -8.02 3.73
CA VAL A 61 -1.84 -9.20 4.52
C VAL A 61 -1.77 -10.44 3.62
N VAL A 62 -2.77 -10.66 2.77
CA VAL A 62 -2.78 -11.76 1.79
C VAL A 62 -1.59 -11.64 0.84
N LEU A 63 -1.28 -10.45 0.35
CA LEU A 63 -0.13 -10.19 -0.52
C LEU A 63 1.19 -10.52 0.19
N ALA A 64 1.37 -10.10 1.45
CA ALA A 64 2.56 -10.42 2.24
C ALA A 64 2.75 -11.94 2.44
N LEU A 65 1.65 -12.66 2.66
CA LEU A 65 1.65 -14.13 2.73
C LEU A 65 2.01 -14.75 1.38
N LEU A 66 1.43 -14.26 0.30
CA LEU A 66 1.64 -14.74 -1.06
C LEU A 66 3.09 -14.57 -1.49
N LEU A 67 3.73 -13.45 -1.16
CA LEU A 67 5.14 -13.19 -1.47
C LEU A 67 6.12 -14.05 -0.65
N THR A 68 5.67 -14.64 0.46
CA THR A 68 6.55 -15.35 1.40
C THR A 68 6.28 -16.85 1.50
N ARG A 69 5.11 -17.32 1.11
CA ARG A 69 4.72 -18.72 1.23
C ARG A 69 4.97 -19.51 -0.08
N PRO A 70 5.25 -20.81 0.00
CA PRO A 70 5.53 -21.63 -1.18
C PRO A 70 4.38 -21.66 -2.21
N TRP A 71 3.13 -21.60 -1.74
CA TRP A 71 1.96 -21.58 -2.62
C TRP A 71 1.89 -20.31 -3.49
N GLY A 72 2.46 -19.21 -3.05
CA GLY A 72 2.51 -17.97 -3.83
C GLY A 72 3.30 -18.12 -5.15
N ARG A 73 4.24 -19.05 -5.22
CA ARG A 73 4.97 -19.33 -6.48
C ARG A 73 4.10 -20.06 -7.52
N ARG A 74 2.99 -20.70 -7.11
CA ARG A 74 2.03 -21.34 -8.01
C ARG A 74 1.06 -20.33 -8.64
N VAL A 75 0.93 -19.16 -8.04
CA VAL A 75 0.07 -18.11 -8.58
C VAL A 75 0.69 -17.56 -9.87
N PRO A 76 -0.04 -17.49 -10.98
CA PRO A 76 0.47 -16.95 -12.22
C PRO A 76 0.88 -15.48 -12.07
N ALA A 77 1.95 -15.08 -12.76
CA ALA A 77 2.54 -13.75 -12.61
C ALA A 77 1.55 -12.62 -12.95
N TRP A 78 0.70 -12.82 -13.95
CA TRP A 78 -0.30 -11.83 -14.36
C TRP A 78 -1.36 -11.55 -13.29
N LEU A 79 -1.65 -12.53 -12.40
CA LEU A 79 -2.59 -12.35 -11.29
C LEU A 79 -1.96 -11.57 -10.12
N LEU A 80 -0.63 -11.55 -10.04
CA LEU A 80 0.13 -10.77 -9.06
C LEU A 80 0.33 -9.32 -9.46
N ALA A 81 0.38 -9.06 -10.76
CA ALA A 81 0.67 -7.72 -11.28
C ALA A 81 -0.36 -6.67 -10.82
N PRO A 82 -1.70 -6.88 -10.93
CA PRO A 82 -2.67 -5.88 -10.50
C PRO A 82 -2.55 -5.51 -9.01
N PRO A 83 -2.54 -6.46 -8.04
CA PRO A 83 -2.45 -6.10 -6.64
C PRO A 83 -1.12 -5.44 -6.27
N VAL A 84 -0.01 -5.85 -6.88
CA VAL A 84 1.30 -5.20 -6.66
C VAL A 84 1.28 -3.78 -7.23
N TRP A 85 0.75 -3.59 -8.43
CA TRP A 85 0.67 -2.28 -9.06
C TRP A 85 -0.23 -1.33 -8.28
N CYS A 86 -1.42 -1.79 -7.84
CA CYS A 86 -2.30 -1.01 -6.96
C CYS A 86 -1.61 -0.66 -5.63
N ALA A 87 -0.94 -1.62 -5.00
CA ALA A 87 -0.22 -1.36 -3.76
C ALA A 87 0.90 -0.31 -3.95
N CYS A 88 1.67 -0.39 -5.03
CA CYS A 88 2.67 0.61 -5.36
C CYS A 88 2.05 1.99 -5.62
N GLY A 89 0.96 2.04 -6.40
CA GLY A 89 0.27 3.29 -6.73
C GLY A 89 -0.33 4.00 -5.52
N LEU A 90 -0.82 3.24 -4.54
CA LEU A 90 -1.40 3.80 -3.31
C LEU A 90 -0.33 4.17 -2.27
N LEU A 91 0.70 3.33 -2.10
CA LEU A 91 1.72 3.54 -1.08
C LEU A 91 2.81 4.53 -1.50
N ALA A 92 3.19 4.60 -2.77
CA ALA A 92 4.25 5.48 -3.22
C ALA A 92 3.98 6.97 -2.95
N PRO A 93 2.79 7.54 -3.23
CA PRO A 93 2.47 8.92 -2.86
C PRO A 93 2.54 9.17 -1.35
N ILE A 94 2.11 8.21 -0.54
CA ILE A 94 2.16 8.31 0.92
C ILE A 94 3.60 8.28 1.42
N MET A 95 4.41 7.36 0.90
CA MET A 95 5.82 7.20 1.29
C MET A 95 6.68 8.39 0.91
N THR A 96 6.33 9.13 -0.13
CA THR A 96 7.08 10.30 -0.61
C THR A 96 6.45 11.62 -0.17
N GLY A 97 5.12 11.73 -0.28
CA GLY A 97 4.38 12.96 -0.02
C GLY A 97 4.34 13.33 1.45
N PHE A 98 4.05 12.40 2.34
CA PHE A 98 3.97 12.69 3.76
C PHE A 98 5.31 13.14 4.36
N PRO A 99 6.45 12.45 4.16
CA PRO A 99 7.75 12.96 4.59
C PRO A 99 8.13 14.28 3.94
N ALA A 100 7.77 14.50 2.67
CA ALA A 100 8.02 15.76 1.98
C ALA A 100 7.22 16.91 2.59
N GLN A 101 5.94 16.70 2.95
CA GLN A 101 5.13 17.69 3.66
C GLN A 101 5.71 18.03 5.03
N LEU A 102 6.13 17.03 5.81
CA LEU A 102 6.77 17.26 7.11
C LEU A 102 8.06 18.07 6.97
N ALA A 103 8.88 17.74 5.97
CA ALA A 103 10.12 18.47 5.70
C ALA A 103 9.84 19.91 5.25
N ALA A 104 8.87 20.12 4.35
CA ALA A 104 8.47 21.45 3.89
C ALA A 104 7.91 22.31 5.04
N GLY A 105 7.10 21.73 5.93
CA GLY A 105 6.61 22.40 7.13
C GLY A 105 7.74 22.77 8.10
N ALA A 106 8.69 21.87 8.35
CA ALA A 106 9.84 22.14 9.20
C ALA A 106 10.77 23.23 8.64
N LEU A 107 10.83 23.36 7.31
CA LEU A 107 11.60 24.42 6.62
C LEU A 107 10.81 25.73 6.41
N GLY A 108 9.55 25.79 6.86
CA GLY A 108 8.70 26.96 6.75
C GLY A 108 8.19 27.27 5.34
N PHE A 109 8.28 26.32 4.40
CA PHE A 109 7.80 26.50 3.02
C PHE A 109 6.29 26.33 2.87
N THR A 110 5.64 25.60 3.77
CA THR A 110 4.20 25.40 3.76
C THR A 110 3.64 25.52 5.18
N LYS A 111 2.49 26.17 5.33
CA LYS A 111 1.66 25.95 6.51
C LYS A 111 1.16 24.51 6.41
N THR A 112 1.24 23.76 7.49
CA THR A 112 0.68 22.40 7.54
C THR A 112 -0.80 22.52 7.18
N ALA A 113 -1.29 21.72 6.22
CA ALA A 113 -2.68 21.75 5.74
C ALA A 113 -3.75 21.61 6.86
N GLN A 114 -3.32 21.26 8.05
CA GLN A 114 -4.12 21.14 9.28
C GLN A 114 -4.34 22.47 10.02
N GLN A 115 -3.68 23.56 9.62
CA GLN A 115 -3.75 24.85 10.34
C GLN A 115 -4.76 25.85 9.76
N ASP A 116 -5.29 25.60 8.56
CA ASP A 116 -6.17 26.53 7.84
C ASP A 116 -7.65 26.07 7.79
N ASP A 117 -8.05 24.99 8.48
CA ASP A 117 -9.44 24.55 8.47
C ASP A 117 -10.27 25.36 9.47
N GLU A 118 -11.02 26.35 8.95
CA GLU A 118 -12.11 27.03 9.66
C GLU A 118 -13.20 26.06 10.21
N HIS A 119 -13.18 24.79 9.78
CA HIS A 119 -14.14 23.75 10.13
C HIS A 119 -13.65 22.77 11.22
N GLY A 120 -12.50 23.05 11.84
CA GLY A 120 -11.91 22.17 12.86
C GLY A 120 -11.12 20.99 12.27
N ALA A 121 -10.20 20.40 13.05
CA ALA A 121 -9.36 19.30 12.60
C ALA A 121 -10.21 18.05 12.30
N PHE A 122 -10.08 17.50 11.09
CA PHE A 122 -10.78 16.29 10.64
C PHE A 122 -10.46 15.08 11.54
N LEU A 123 -9.18 14.89 11.86
CA LEU A 123 -8.65 13.85 12.77
C LEU A 123 -7.55 14.46 13.65
N ALA A 124 -7.31 13.86 14.81
CA ALA A 124 -6.20 14.25 15.68
C ALA A 124 -4.85 13.95 15.03
N ASP A 125 -3.83 14.79 15.24
CA ASP A 125 -2.52 14.72 14.62
C ASP A 125 -1.80 13.37 14.83
N TRP A 126 -1.96 12.77 16.01
CA TRP A 126 -1.36 11.47 16.30
C TRP A 126 -1.92 10.36 15.40
N VAL A 127 -3.19 10.46 14.96
CA VAL A 127 -3.81 9.48 14.04
C VAL A 127 -3.10 9.50 12.70
N PHE A 128 -2.81 10.69 12.16
CA PHE A 128 -2.03 10.82 10.92
C PHE A 128 -0.65 10.20 11.07
N GLY A 129 0.05 10.48 12.19
CA GLY A 129 1.37 9.90 12.46
C GLY A 129 1.35 8.37 12.50
N VAL A 130 0.36 7.77 13.18
CA VAL A 130 0.19 6.31 13.26
C VAL A 130 -0.14 5.71 11.90
N VAL A 131 -1.08 6.31 11.17
CA VAL A 131 -1.56 5.79 9.87
C VAL A 131 -0.47 5.90 8.82
N TYR A 132 0.09 7.08 8.61
CA TYR A 132 1.12 7.29 7.58
C TYR A 132 2.45 6.60 7.94
N GLY A 133 2.84 6.60 9.21
CA GLY A 133 4.00 5.84 9.69
C GLY A 133 3.82 4.34 9.45
N GLY A 134 2.63 3.81 9.73
CA GLY A 134 2.26 2.42 9.43
C GLY A 134 2.38 2.10 7.94
N PHE A 135 1.82 2.93 7.08
CA PHE A 135 1.90 2.75 5.61
C PHE A 135 3.32 2.83 5.07
N ILE A 136 4.18 3.71 5.61
CA ILE A 136 5.58 3.78 5.19
C ILE A 136 6.30 2.47 5.55
N VAL A 137 6.17 2.00 6.80
CA VAL A 137 6.78 0.74 7.25
C VAL A 137 6.27 -0.44 6.44
N GLN A 138 4.96 -0.50 6.20
CA GLN A 138 4.29 -1.51 5.38
C GLN A 138 4.82 -1.51 3.94
N GLY A 139 4.89 -0.33 3.31
CA GLY A 139 5.38 -0.17 1.95
C GLY A 139 6.83 -0.63 1.78
N LEU A 140 7.72 -0.22 2.70
CA LEU A 140 9.12 -0.66 2.71
C LEU A 140 9.25 -2.18 2.89
N ALA A 141 8.50 -2.76 3.83
CA ALA A 141 8.53 -4.20 4.08
C ALA A 141 7.99 -5.00 2.89
N LEU A 142 6.86 -4.59 2.29
CA LEU A 142 6.29 -5.21 1.09
C LEU A 142 7.20 -5.06 -0.13
N GLY A 143 7.78 -3.89 -0.34
CA GLY A 143 8.74 -3.64 -1.42
C GLY A 143 9.95 -4.56 -1.31
N ALA A 144 10.53 -4.69 -0.11
CA ALA A 144 11.62 -5.62 0.16
C ALA A 144 11.22 -7.09 -0.09
N LEU A 145 10.02 -7.50 0.36
CA LEU A 145 9.48 -8.83 0.10
C LEU A 145 9.28 -9.09 -1.39
N PHE A 146 8.76 -8.11 -2.12
CA PHE A 146 8.56 -8.20 -3.56
C PHE A 146 9.88 -8.36 -4.31
N VAL A 147 10.90 -7.56 -3.97
CA VAL A 147 12.24 -7.69 -4.56
C VAL A 147 12.81 -9.08 -4.32
N LEU A 148 12.71 -9.61 -3.09
CA LEU A 148 13.18 -10.96 -2.77
C LEU A 148 12.40 -12.04 -3.52
N TYR A 149 11.09 -11.86 -3.68
CA TYR A 149 10.24 -12.77 -4.44
C TYR A 149 10.58 -12.72 -5.94
N ALA A 150 10.73 -11.54 -6.50
CA ALA A 150 11.06 -11.32 -7.91
C ALA A 150 12.43 -11.91 -8.25
N ARG A 151 13.43 -11.72 -7.39
CA ARG A 151 14.77 -12.32 -7.55
C ARG A 151 14.75 -13.84 -7.55
N ASP A 152 13.91 -14.45 -6.72
CA ASP A 152 13.77 -15.93 -6.69
C ASP A 152 13.02 -16.47 -7.91
N ARG A 153 11.99 -15.74 -8.34
CA ARG A 153 11.10 -16.21 -9.39
C ARG A 153 11.66 -15.95 -10.78
N TRP A 154 12.27 -14.78 -10.97
CA TRP A 154 12.74 -14.30 -12.27
C TRP A 154 14.24 -14.01 -12.30
N GLY A 155 14.97 -14.32 -11.25
CA GLY A 155 16.41 -14.03 -11.17
C GLY A 155 17.25 -14.68 -12.28
N GLY A 156 16.79 -15.80 -12.84
CA GLY A 156 17.39 -16.41 -14.01
C GLY A 156 17.31 -15.57 -15.28
N LEU A 157 16.23 -14.79 -15.44
CA LEU A 157 16.04 -13.90 -16.59
C LEU A 157 16.99 -12.69 -16.56
N TRP A 158 17.36 -12.23 -15.37
CA TRP A 158 18.24 -11.06 -15.21
C TRP A 158 19.72 -11.41 -15.15
N ARG A 159 20.06 -12.69 -14.96
CA ARG A 159 21.45 -13.19 -14.91
C ARG A 159 21.91 -13.77 -16.25
N GLY A 160 20.99 -14.07 -17.16
CA GLY A 160 21.29 -14.54 -18.51
C GLY A 160 21.75 -13.39 -19.39
N ARG A 161 22.66 -13.67 -20.33
CA ARG A 161 22.99 -12.75 -21.43
C ARG A 161 21.83 -12.75 -22.41
N LEU A 162 21.53 -11.61 -23.04
CA LEU A 162 20.54 -11.53 -24.12
C LEU A 162 20.83 -12.53 -25.25
N ALA A 163 22.12 -12.90 -25.45
CA ALA A 163 22.56 -13.91 -26.41
C ALA A 163 22.15 -15.34 -26.04
N ASP A 164 21.78 -15.60 -24.77
CA ASP A 164 21.35 -16.94 -24.30
C ASP A 164 19.83 -17.13 -24.45
N LEU A 165 19.12 -16.11 -24.93
CA LEU A 165 17.69 -16.20 -25.25
C LEU A 165 17.52 -17.00 -26.55
N PRO A 166 16.65 -18.04 -26.60
CA PRO A 166 16.37 -18.75 -27.84
C PRO A 166 15.90 -17.74 -28.90
N ALA A 167 16.66 -17.63 -29.99
CA ALA A 167 16.38 -16.71 -31.07
C ALA A 167 15.02 -16.95 -31.74
N ASP A 168 14.48 -18.18 -31.63
CA ASP A 168 13.32 -18.65 -32.39
C ASP A 168 12.21 -19.29 -31.51
N GLY A 169 12.01 -18.81 -30.29
CA GLY A 169 10.83 -19.23 -29.51
C GLY A 169 9.56 -18.62 -30.11
N PRO A 170 8.50 -19.43 -30.40
CA PRO A 170 7.23 -18.87 -30.84
C PRO A 170 6.73 -17.92 -29.76
N THR A 171 6.75 -16.62 -30.04
CA THR A 171 6.21 -15.62 -29.12
C THR A 171 4.75 -15.91 -28.90
N ARG A 172 4.40 -16.29 -27.67
CA ARG A 172 3.00 -16.54 -27.31
C ARG A 172 2.20 -15.28 -27.59
N PRO A 173 0.96 -15.36 -28.10
CA PRO A 173 0.13 -14.19 -28.41
C PRO A 173 0.07 -13.16 -27.26
N ALA A 174 0.04 -13.66 -26.02
CA ALA A 174 0.09 -12.83 -24.82
C ALA A 174 1.36 -12.00 -24.68
N GLN A 175 2.53 -12.49 -25.13
CA GLN A 175 3.80 -11.74 -25.08
C GLN A 175 3.83 -10.62 -26.12
N ARG A 176 3.22 -10.84 -27.29
CA ARG A 176 3.06 -9.79 -28.31
C ARG A 176 2.12 -8.69 -27.84
N LEU A 177 1.02 -9.05 -27.20
CA LEU A 177 0.06 -8.08 -26.65
C LEU A 177 0.72 -7.22 -25.54
N THR A 178 1.50 -7.84 -24.66
CA THR A 178 2.23 -7.12 -23.59
C THR A 178 3.30 -6.17 -24.17
N ALA A 179 4.01 -6.61 -25.22
CA ALA A 179 5.00 -5.77 -25.88
C ALA A 179 4.34 -4.56 -26.58
N VAL A 180 3.20 -4.76 -27.26
CA VAL A 180 2.45 -3.67 -27.91
C VAL A 180 1.93 -2.67 -26.86
N VAL A 181 1.35 -3.15 -25.76
CA VAL A 181 0.85 -2.27 -24.69
C VAL A 181 1.99 -1.49 -24.03
N ALA A 182 3.16 -2.11 -23.83
CA ALA A 182 4.32 -1.44 -23.25
C ALA A 182 4.99 -0.42 -24.20
N THR A 183 4.69 -0.48 -25.50
CA THR A 183 5.25 0.46 -26.49
C THR A 183 4.33 1.68 -26.72
N VAL A 184 3.06 1.59 -26.28
CA VAL A 184 2.03 2.64 -26.45
C VAL A 184 1.85 3.48 -25.17
N LEU A 185 2.42 3.06 -24.05
CA LEU A 185 2.48 3.78 -22.77
C LEU A 185 3.83 4.47 -22.59
#